data_a085a02e59ca31ec4df2e14f9efa01e1
#
_entry.id   a085a02e59ca31ec4df2e14f9efa01e1
#
_cell.length_a   1.000
_cell.length_b   1.000
_cell.length_c   1.000
_cell.angle_alpha   90.00
_cell.angle_beta   90.00
_cell.angle_gamma   90.00
#
_symmetry.space_group_name_H-M   'P 1'
#
loop_
_entity.id
_entity.type
_entity.pdbx_description
1 polymer ?
#
loop_
_entity_poly.entity_id
_entity_poly.type
_entity_poly.pdbx_seq_one_letter_code
_entity_poly.pdbx_strand_id
1 'polypeptide(L)'
;MNENLSIKNIFEKVNENLANQKFSLAEDDLKKILDIDENNLKALFLLGSVFIQTGQLDNAIKYLDKVIKIDPNIANVHNNLGIVYIKLKEFENAKKFLNKALDINPSHLDAYNSLGIVYTELGDMNEALFNVKKALELNPNFVSAYNNLGLIYKKFEYFNEAEVSFKKAIEINSKFIESHYNLMELYEKSNQNNKLESAITNFEKLFKTNSVSLLYKSHVLYKKDFFLEAIKNLKSFSIENDVSLEIDRINLLAKSYDKVDNIDDAFLHFEKANLLNSNFKNKAIDKNNFSNEIKARIDYFKDLIHINNLPNQTQSNYKPVFMIGFPRSGTTLLDTILRSHPMINVIEEKSSVKKLVNSLSKLTNKSFEKMNDIKDENIKEIKKTYFENLFSHINEDKQKVYIDKLPLNIVYIAEILRIFPQAKFIISLRHPCDCVLSCYMQNFKLNESMSNFLNLKDTAITYDLIMKLLKIYKLKFHFNFFEIKYEKLISNFNDEIKNLLDFLELPWDNSVVEYQKTAKKRERIFTPSYDQVIKPLYSKSAGRWIKYKNKLSDVYPILEPWIKEFNYE
;
A
#
# COMPACT_ATOMS: atom_id res chain seq x y z
N MET A 1 26.71 52.21 1.89
CA MET A 1 25.36 52.70 1.54
C MET A 1 24.82 52.05 0.25
N ASN A 2 25.65 51.94 -0.81
CA ASN A 2 25.23 51.35 -2.10
C ASN A 2 24.91 49.82 -2.06
N GLU A 3 25.69 49.02 -1.29
CA GLU A 3 25.52 47.56 -1.24
C GLU A 3 24.20 47.12 -0.58
N ASN A 4 23.82 47.76 0.54
CA ASN A 4 22.58 47.47 1.23
C ASN A 4 21.34 47.86 0.38
N LEU A 5 21.44 48.90 -0.42
CA LEU A 5 20.37 49.29 -1.36
C LEU A 5 20.30 48.30 -2.52
N SER A 6 21.44 47.79 -2.98
CA SER A 6 21.52 46.75 -4.02
C SER A 6 20.90 45.43 -3.54
N ILE A 7 21.23 44.96 -2.34
CA ILE A 7 20.65 43.75 -1.74
C ILE A 7 19.13 43.89 -1.55
N LYS A 8 18.62 45.02 -1.09
CA LYS A 8 17.18 45.28 -0.94
C LYS A 8 16.44 45.12 -2.25
N ASN A 9 16.95 45.77 -3.32
CA ASN A 9 16.35 45.69 -4.64
C ASN A 9 16.34 44.27 -5.22
N ILE A 10 17.38 43.48 -4.93
CA ILE A 10 17.44 42.05 -5.32
C ILE A 10 16.39 41.24 -4.55
N PHE A 11 16.22 41.47 -3.23
CA PHE A 11 15.17 40.79 -2.47
C PHE A 11 13.75 41.09 -2.97
N GLU A 12 13.49 42.32 -3.45
CA GLU A 12 12.19 42.65 -4.05
C GLU A 12 11.92 41.75 -5.28
N LYS A 13 12.93 41.59 -6.16
CA LYS A 13 12.85 40.67 -7.31
C LYS A 13 12.70 39.21 -6.88
N VAL A 14 13.45 38.77 -5.85
CA VAL A 14 13.30 37.44 -5.29
C VAL A 14 11.87 37.19 -4.84
N ASN A 15 11.27 38.14 -4.10
CA ASN A 15 9.89 37.99 -3.64
C ASN A 15 8.90 37.92 -4.79
N GLU A 16 9.08 38.73 -5.84
CA GLU A 16 8.26 38.71 -7.07
C GLU A 16 8.43 37.34 -7.79
N ASN A 17 9.66 36.85 -7.94
CA ASN A 17 9.94 35.57 -8.59
C ASN A 17 9.35 34.41 -7.81
N LEU A 18 9.44 34.42 -6.47
CA LEU A 18 8.84 33.39 -5.61
C LEU A 18 7.29 33.44 -5.71
N ALA A 19 6.68 34.59 -5.66
CA ALA A 19 5.24 34.75 -5.81
C ALA A 19 4.72 34.22 -7.17
N ASN A 20 5.52 34.39 -8.22
CA ASN A 20 5.24 33.88 -9.57
C ASN A 20 5.77 32.43 -9.82
N GLN A 21 6.24 31.71 -8.78
CA GLN A 21 6.81 30.37 -8.88
C GLN A 21 7.98 30.23 -9.88
N LYS A 22 8.71 31.33 -10.14
CA LYS A 22 9.89 31.36 -11.01
C LYS A 22 11.14 31.00 -10.21
N PHE A 23 11.21 29.76 -9.73
CA PHE A 23 12.22 29.32 -8.78
C PHE A 23 13.66 29.45 -9.29
N SER A 24 13.91 29.20 -10.59
CA SER A 24 15.25 29.36 -11.17
C SER A 24 15.74 30.82 -11.11
N LEU A 25 14.87 31.78 -11.42
CA LEU A 25 15.22 33.20 -11.32
C LEU A 25 15.42 33.65 -9.88
N ALA A 26 14.59 33.13 -8.94
CA ALA A 26 14.76 33.39 -7.52
C ALA A 26 16.10 32.82 -7.00
N GLU A 27 16.51 31.63 -7.46
CA GLU A 27 17.80 31.01 -7.14
C GLU A 27 18.98 31.89 -7.61
N ASP A 28 18.95 32.33 -8.86
CA ASP A 28 20.00 33.19 -9.43
C ASP A 28 20.12 34.52 -8.68
N ASP A 29 18.99 35.16 -8.35
CA ASP A 29 18.99 36.40 -7.61
C ASP A 29 19.45 36.22 -6.15
N LEU A 30 19.10 35.11 -5.49
CA LEU A 30 19.60 34.78 -4.15
C LEU A 30 21.11 34.53 -4.14
N LYS A 31 21.65 33.86 -5.17
CA LYS A 31 23.11 33.67 -5.31
C LYS A 31 23.84 35.00 -5.46
N LYS A 32 23.33 35.98 -6.22
CA LYS A 32 23.90 37.31 -6.31
C LYS A 32 23.95 38.03 -4.96
N ILE A 33 22.95 37.81 -4.09
CA ILE A 33 23.02 38.34 -2.71
C ILE A 33 24.16 37.69 -1.95
N LEU A 34 24.33 36.37 -2.07
CA LEU A 34 25.39 35.63 -1.38
C LEU A 34 26.78 35.92 -1.93
N ASP A 35 26.92 36.38 -3.18
CA ASP A 35 28.18 36.89 -3.74
C ASP A 35 28.58 38.24 -3.11
N ILE A 36 27.61 39.02 -2.62
CA ILE A 36 27.85 40.30 -1.92
C ILE A 36 28.04 40.06 -0.41
N ASP A 37 27.19 39.19 0.18
CA ASP A 37 27.19 38.83 1.61
C ASP A 37 26.95 37.33 1.76
N GLU A 38 28.07 36.57 1.85
CA GLU A 38 28.04 35.10 1.87
C GLU A 38 27.32 34.50 3.10
N ASN A 39 27.20 35.31 4.17
CA ASN A 39 26.58 34.91 5.44
C ASN A 39 25.18 35.52 5.61
N ASN A 40 24.58 36.05 4.56
CA ASN A 40 23.24 36.61 4.63
C ASN A 40 22.19 35.53 4.99
N LEU A 41 21.78 35.51 6.25
CA LEU A 41 20.88 34.48 6.81
C LEU A 41 19.57 34.37 6.02
N LYS A 42 19.00 35.51 5.61
CA LYS A 42 17.76 35.52 4.85
C LYS A 42 17.94 34.92 3.46
N ALA A 43 19.02 35.22 2.78
CA ALA A 43 19.31 34.67 1.45
C ALA A 43 19.60 33.16 1.52
N LEU A 44 20.40 32.71 2.51
CA LEU A 44 20.69 31.30 2.75
C LEU A 44 19.40 30.50 3.04
N PHE A 45 18.54 31.04 3.92
CA PHE A 45 17.26 30.40 4.28
C PHE A 45 16.31 30.29 3.08
N LEU A 46 16.12 31.40 2.34
CA LEU A 46 15.25 31.41 1.15
C LEU A 46 15.78 30.48 0.06
N LEU A 47 17.10 30.44 -0.14
CA LEU A 47 17.72 29.52 -1.11
C LEU A 47 17.52 28.07 -0.73
N GLY A 48 17.68 27.73 0.56
CA GLY A 48 17.32 26.42 1.09
C GLY A 48 15.87 26.06 0.83
N SER A 49 14.96 27.03 1.03
CA SER A 49 13.52 26.84 0.79
C SER A 49 13.21 26.65 -0.71
N VAL A 50 13.89 27.37 -1.61
CA VAL A 50 13.79 27.19 -3.07
C VAL A 50 14.23 25.78 -3.46
N PHE A 51 15.34 25.28 -2.90
CA PHE A 51 15.83 23.93 -3.17
C PHE A 51 14.88 22.84 -2.66
N ILE A 52 14.14 23.07 -1.56
CA ILE A 52 13.07 22.15 -1.12
C ILE A 52 11.97 22.09 -2.16
N GLN A 53 11.56 23.24 -2.70
CA GLN A 53 10.48 23.32 -3.70
C GLN A 53 10.89 22.70 -5.05
N THR A 54 12.15 22.88 -5.45
CA THR A 54 12.69 22.31 -6.69
C THR A 54 13.19 20.87 -6.57
N GLY A 55 13.08 20.26 -5.36
CA GLY A 55 13.48 18.87 -5.12
C GLY A 55 14.99 18.65 -5.03
N GLN A 56 15.81 19.71 -4.96
CA GLN A 56 17.26 19.63 -4.81
C GLN A 56 17.64 19.48 -3.32
N LEU A 57 17.30 18.33 -2.72
CA LEU A 57 17.32 18.16 -1.28
C LEU A 57 18.73 18.27 -0.65
N ASP A 58 19.77 17.78 -1.33
CA ASP A 58 21.16 17.90 -0.86
C ASP A 58 21.61 19.36 -0.79
N ASN A 59 21.23 20.16 -1.80
CA ASN A 59 21.49 21.60 -1.78
C ASN A 59 20.71 22.28 -0.66
N ALA A 60 19.45 21.91 -0.44
CA ALA A 60 18.65 22.44 0.67
C ALA A 60 19.34 22.21 2.03
N ILE A 61 19.79 20.98 2.31
CA ILE A 61 20.55 20.66 3.53
C ILE A 61 21.79 21.56 3.64
N LYS A 62 22.60 21.64 2.58
CA LYS A 62 23.84 22.43 2.57
C LYS A 62 23.63 23.88 2.99
N TYR A 63 22.58 24.53 2.45
CA TYR A 63 22.32 25.93 2.73
C TYR A 63 21.64 26.16 4.08
N LEU A 64 20.72 25.29 4.48
CA LEU A 64 20.07 25.36 5.80
C LEU A 64 21.06 25.07 6.93
N ASP A 65 22.01 24.14 6.75
CA ASP A 65 23.09 23.89 7.72
C ASP A 65 24.03 25.09 7.89
N LYS A 66 24.27 25.88 6.82
CA LYS A 66 24.98 27.14 6.96
C LYS A 66 24.24 28.12 7.86
N VAL A 67 22.91 28.21 7.72
CA VAL A 67 22.10 29.07 8.59
C VAL A 67 22.23 28.61 10.06
N ILE A 68 22.12 27.30 10.34
CA ILE A 68 22.26 26.76 11.72
C ILE A 68 23.64 27.03 12.31
N LYS A 69 24.68 26.99 11.50
CA LYS A 69 26.04 27.32 11.97
C LYS A 69 26.19 28.76 12.38
N ILE A 70 25.45 29.68 11.75
CA ILE A 70 25.49 31.11 12.07
C ILE A 70 24.54 31.42 13.22
N ASP A 71 23.32 30.91 13.16
CA ASP A 71 22.29 31.05 14.22
C ASP A 71 21.53 29.73 14.40
N PRO A 72 21.81 28.96 15.45
CA PRO A 72 21.14 27.69 15.72
C PRO A 72 19.70 27.85 16.28
N ASN A 73 19.25 29.06 16.60
CA ASN A 73 17.99 29.31 17.28
C ASN A 73 16.86 29.79 16.35
N ILE A 74 16.94 29.46 15.07
CA ILE A 74 15.90 29.78 14.09
C ILE A 74 14.97 28.57 13.87
N ALA A 75 13.79 28.54 14.51
CA ALA A 75 12.85 27.43 14.45
C ALA A 75 12.47 27.04 13.01
N ASN A 76 12.25 28.00 12.13
CA ASN A 76 11.89 27.77 10.73
C ASN A 76 12.95 26.96 9.95
N VAL A 77 14.22 27.12 10.27
CA VAL A 77 15.31 26.38 9.61
C VAL A 77 15.28 24.92 10.01
N HIS A 78 15.07 24.65 11.30
CA HIS A 78 14.91 23.28 11.80
C HIS A 78 13.66 22.63 11.23
N ASN A 79 12.54 23.34 11.14
CA ASN A 79 11.34 22.84 10.46
C ASN A 79 11.61 22.48 8.98
N ASN A 80 12.29 23.36 8.24
CA ASN A 80 12.62 23.11 6.84
C ASN A 80 13.53 21.89 6.65
N LEU A 81 14.52 21.69 7.53
CA LEU A 81 15.32 20.46 7.55
C LEU A 81 14.46 19.24 7.86
N GLY A 82 13.54 19.35 8.80
CA GLY A 82 12.55 18.32 9.06
C GLY A 82 11.76 17.94 7.80
N ILE A 83 11.28 18.92 7.02
CA ILE A 83 10.59 18.71 5.75
C ILE A 83 11.52 18.02 4.72
N VAL A 84 12.78 18.42 4.63
CA VAL A 84 13.77 17.76 3.76
C VAL A 84 13.92 16.29 4.11
N TYR A 85 14.08 15.95 5.39
CA TYR A 85 14.21 14.57 5.84
C TYR A 85 12.92 13.75 5.67
N ILE A 86 11.72 14.38 5.75
CA ILE A 86 10.46 13.74 5.36
C ILE A 86 10.52 13.33 3.86
N LYS A 87 10.95 14.25 2.98
CA LYS A 87 11.07 13.97 1.54
C LYS A 87 12.09 12.88 1.24
N LEU A 88 13.18 12.80 2.00
CA LEU A 88 14.20 11.74 1.95
C LEU A 88 13.72 10.42 2.58
N LYS A 89 12.56 10.40 3.26
CA LYS A 89 12.03 9.29 4.06
C LYS A 89 12.90 8.88 5.25
N GLU A 90 13.71 9.80 5.73
CA GLU A 90 14.53 9.65 6.93
C GLU A 90 13.77 10.16 8.16
N PHE A 91 12.73 9.42 8.56
CA PHE A 91 11.74 9.91 9.52
C PHE A 91 12.30 10.17 10.93
N GLU A 92 13.31 9.43 11.38
CA GLU A 92 13.95 9.69 12.67
C GLU A 92 14.74 11.01 12.65
N ASN A 93 15.45 11.31 11.57
CA ASN A 93 16.11 12.60 11.40
C ASN A 93 15.09 13.74 11.29
N ALA A 94 14.00 13.56 10.56
CA ALA A 94 12.92 14.52 10.47
C ALA A 94 12.34 14.84 11.86
N LYS A 95 12.03 13.83 12.67
CA LYS A 95 11.53 13.96 14.04
C LYS A 95 12.49 14.77 14.93
N LYS A 96 13.81 14.49 14.84
CA LYS A 96 14.82 15.22 15.60
C LYS A 96 14.81 16.73 15.30
N PHE A 97 14.79 17.10 14.02
CA PHE A 97 14.79 18.49 13.63
C PHE A 97 13.48 19.20 13.93
N LEU A 98 12.33 18.53 13.72
CA LEU A 98 11.03 19.11 14.04
C LEU A 98 10.84 19.33 15.54
N ASN A 99 11.29 18.41 16.39
CA ASN A 99 11.30 18.62 17.84
C ASN A 99 12.20 19.81 18.23
N LYS A 100 13.37 19.96 17.58
CA LYS A 100 14.23 21.10 17.80
C LYS A 100 13.55 22.43 17.43
N ALA A 101 12.75 22.44 16.35
CA ALA A 101 11.95 23.61 15.99
C ALA A 101 10.93 23.95 17.11
N LEU A 102 10.31 22.94 17.72
CA LEU A 102 9.36 23.12 18.82
C LEU A 102 10.03 23.50 20.15
N ASP A 103 11.26 23.02 20.42
CA ASP A 103 12.06 23.47 21.58
C ASP A 103 12.34 24.97 21.51
N ILE A 104 12.58 25.51 20.29
CA ILE A 104 12.84 26.92 20.05
C ILE A 104 11.53 27.73 20.04
N ASN A 105 10.53 27.22 19.38
CA ASN A 105 9.21 27.84 19.29
C ASN A 105 8.09 26.82 19.57
N PRO A 106 7.59 26.72 20.82
CA PRO A 106 6.54 25.79 21.20
C PRO A 106 5.19 26.00 20.49
N SER A 107 5.01 27.11 19.78
CA SER A 107 3.80 27.43 19.03
C SER A 107 3.99 27.31 17.51
N HIS A 108 5.01 26.58 17.06
CA HIS A 108 5.32 26.44 15.63
C HIS A 108 4.35 25.50 14.93
N LEU A 109 3.33 26.06 14.26
CA LEU A 109 2.25 25.33 13.60
C LEU A 109 2.74 24.28 12.59
N ASP A 110 3.66 24.69 11.69
CA ASP A 110 4.14 23.82 10.62
C ASP A 110 4.96 22.64 11.18
N ALA A 111 5.69 22.83 12.29
CA ALA A 111 6.44 21.75 12.92
C ALA A 111 5.52 20.68 13.50
N TYR A 112 4.44 21.07 14.19
CA TYR A 112 3.41 20.13 14.66
C TYR A 112 2.77 19.41 13.47
N ASN A 113 2.38 20.13 12.43
CA ASN A 113 1.77 19.55 11.26
C ASN A 113 2.70 18.56 10.54
N SER A 114 4.00 18.89 10.46
CA SER A 114 5.03 18.01 9.86
C SER A 114 5.32 16.78 10.74
N LEU A 115 5.30 16.90 12.08
CA LEU A 115 5.37 15.74 12.98
C LEU A 115 4.19 14.79 12.78
N GLY A 116 2.99 15.33 12.53
CA GLY A 116 1.83 14.51 12.16
C GLY A 116 2.09 13.63 10.95
N ILE A 117 2.76 14.17 9.91
CA ILE A 117 3.17 13.39 8.73
C ILE A 117 4.20 12.31 9.12
N VAL A 118 5.24 12.69 9.90
CA VAL A 118 6.29 11.77 10.34
C VAL A 118 5.71 10.58 11.10
N TYR A 119 4.88 10.81 12.10
CA TYR A 119 4.27 9.75 12.89
C TYR A 119 3.30 8.90 12.07
N THR A 120 2.63 9.49 11.07
CA THR A 120 1.81 8.74 10.12
C THR A 120 2.65 7.74 9.33
N GLU A 121 3.83 8.13 8.86
CA GLU A 121 4.71 7.22 8.12
C GLU A 121 5.37 6.18 9.02
N LEU A 122 5.64 6.49 10.28
CA LEU A 122 6.10 5.55 11.30
C LEU A 122 5.00 4.57 11.77
N GLY A 123 3.71 4.85 11.45
CA GLY A 123 2.57 4.00 11.81
C GLY A 123 2.02 4.27 13.20
N ASP A 124 2.38 5.37 13.84
CA ASP A 124 1.86 5.79 15.15
C ASP A 124 0.70 6.78 14.97
N MET A 125 -0.52 6.25 14.96
CA MET A 125 -1.73 7.06 14.77
C MET A 125 -1.95 8.05 15.93
N ASN A 126 -1.65 7.64 17.16
CA ASN A 126 -1.94 8.45 18.34
C ASN A 126 -1.08 9.72 18.33
N GLU A 127 0.22 9.55 18.11
CA GLU A 127 1.15 10.68 18.01
C GLU A 127 0.87 11.54 16.77
N ALA A 128 0.51 10.92 15.63
CA ALA A 128 0.13 11.65 14.42
C ALA A 128 -1.07 12.57 14.69
N LEU A 129 -2.15 12.04 15.29
CA LEU A 129 -3.35 12.80 15.63
C LEU A 129 -3.08 13.86 16.70
N PHE A 130 -2.27 13.54 17.72
CA PHE A 130 -1.90 14.48 18.76
C PHE A 130 -1.25 15.73 18.16
N ASN A 131 -0.24 15.55 17.33
CA ASN A 131 0.52 16.66 16.76
C ASN A 131 -0.35 17.53 15.81
N VAL A 132 -1.12 16.92 14.89
CA VAL A 132 -1.98 17.70 13.99
C VAL A 132 -3.08 18.43 14.76
N LYS A 133 -3.67 17.82 15.79
CA LYS A 133 -4.66 18.49 16.65
C LYS A 133 -4.05 19.67 17.41
N LYS A 134 -2.79 19.55 17.86
CA LYS A 134 -2.07 20.69 18.46
C LYS A 134 -1.91 21.85 17.48
N ALA A 135 -1.57 21.60 16.22
CA ALA A 135 -1.54 22.64 15.19
C ALA A 135 -2.92 23.30 15.01
N LEU A 136 -4.02 22.52 15.05
CA LEU A 136 -5.39 23.03 14.94
C LEU A 136 -5.89 23.77 16.21
N GLU A 137 -5.42 23.38 17.39
CA GLU A 137 -5.69 24.13 18.63
C GLU A 137 -5.06 25.54 18.58
N LEU A 138 -3.84 25.63 18.04
CA LEU A 138 -3.15 26.92 17.88
C LEU A 138 -3.75 27.77 16.76
N ASN A 139 -4.19 27.15 15.66
CA ASN A 139 -4.86 27.81 14.55
C ASN A 139 -6.01 26.96 14.01
N PRO A 140 -7.26 27.19 14.42
CA PRO A 140 -8.43 26.45 13.96
C PRO A 140 -8.74 26.59 12.46
N ASN A 141 -8.10 27.53 11.77
CA ASN A 141 -8.26 27.72 10.32
C ASN A 141 -7.03 27.25 9.51
N PHE A 142 -6.18 26.42 10.10
CA PHE A 142 -4.99 25.92 9.41
C PHE A 142 -5.33 24.82 8.39
N VAL A 143 -5.54 25.24 7.15
CA VAL A 143 -6.00 24.40 6.02
C VAL A 143 -5.15 23.15 5.83
N SER A 144 -3.80 23.31 5.83
CA SER A 144 -2.87 22.19 5.63
C SER A 144 -2.98 21.15 6.74
N ALA A 145 -3.29 21.55 7.99
CA ALA A 145 -3.48 20.63 9.09
C ALA A 145 -4.77 19.81 8.92
N TYR A 146 -5.87 20.40 8.45
CA TYR A 146 -7.07 19.61 8.11
C TYR A 146 -6.83 18.65 6.97
N ASN A 147 -6.09 19.04 5.93
CA ASN A 147 -5.71 18.14 4.85
C ASN A 147 -4.88 16.96 5.37
N ASN A 148 -3.87 17.23 6.21
CA ASN A 148 -3.05 16.19 6.81
C ASN A 148 -3.83 15.31 7.79
N LEU A 149 -4.76 15.88 8.56
CA LEU A 149 -5.69 15.11 9.40
C LEU A 149 -6.51 14.11 8.54
N GLY A 150 -6.99 14.56 7.39
CA GLY A 150 -7.66 13.69 6.41
C GLY A 150 -6.74 12.59 5.86
N LEU A 151 -5.47 12.89 5.58
CA LEU A 151 -4.48 11.90 5.14
C LEU A 151 -4.15 10.89 6.24
N ILE A 152 -4.02 11.34 7.50
CA ILE A 152 -3.83 10.45 8.67
C ILE A 152 -5.01 9.50 8.76
N TYR A 153 -6.23 10.01 8.83
CA TYR A 153 -7.42 9.17 8.90
C TYR A 153 -7.53 8.21 7.71
N LYS A 154 -7.24 8.67 6.48
CA LYS A 154 -7.20 7.81 5.28
C LYS A 154 -6.16 6.69 5.41
N LYS A 155 -4.97 6.96 5.93
CA LYS A 155 -3.89 5.98 6.13
C LYS A 155 -4.29 4.88 7.11
N PHE A 156 -4.99 5.25 8.19
CA PHE A 156 -5.47 4.33 9.22
C PHE A 156 -6.90 3.83 8.99
N GLU A 157 -7.45 4.07 7.79
CA GLU A 157 -8.72 3.50 7.34
C GLU A 157 -9.98 4.10 8.01
N TYR A 158 -9.87 5.28 8.64
CA TYR A 158 -10.98 6.07 9.19
C TYR A 158 -11.49 7.06 8.14
N PHE A 159 -12.21 6.58 7.20
CA PHE A 159 -12.48 7.34 5.97
C PHE A 159 -13.65 8.32 6.07
N ASN A 160 -14.58 8.10 6.99
CA ASN A 160 -15.61 9.10 7.26
C ASN A 160 -14.97 10.34 7.88
N GLU A 161 -14.04 10.15 8.81
CA GLU A 161 -13.25 11.20 9.42
C GLU A 161 -12.31 11.88 8.41
N ALA A 162 -11.76 11.09 7.47
CA ALA A 162 -10.96 11.63 6.37
C ALA A 162 -11.81 12.53 5.45
N GLU A 163 -13.02 12.09 5.08
CA GLU A 163 -13.96 12.88 4.28
C GLU A 163 -14.30 14.20 4.97
N VAL A 164 -14.64 14.16 6.26
CA VAL A 164 -14.96 15.36 7.05
C VAL A 164 -13.77 16.33 7.08
N SER A 165 -12.56 15.80 7.28
CA SER A 165 -11.35 16.61 7.37
C SER A 165 -11.01 17.30 6.02
N PHE A 166 -11.07 16.57 4.90
CA PHE A 166 -10.84 17.16 3.58
C PHE A 166 -11.91 18.20 3.23
N LYS A 167 -13.18 17.94 3.54
CA LYS A 167 -14.26 18.92 3.35
C LYS A 167 -14.05 20.16 4.18
N LYS A 168 -13.57 20.03 5.41
CA LYS A 168 -13.28 21.20 6.27
C LYS A 168 -12.13 22.03 5.71
N ALA A 169 -11.07 21.41 5.18
CA ALA A 169 -10.01 22.13 4.48
C ALA A 169 -10.54 22.93 3.27
N ILE A 170 -11.42 22.32 2.47
CA ILE A 170 -12.07 22.97 1.31
C ILE A 170 -13.00 24.10 1.75
N GLU A 171 -13.73 23.94 2.84
CA GLU A 171 -14.61 24.97 3.42
C GLU A 171 -13.80 26.23 3.82
N ILE A 172 -12.65 26.04 4.49
CA ILE A 172 -11.78 27.13 4.94
C ILE A 172 -11.11 27.80 3.73
N ASN A 173 -10.60 27.01 2.79
CA ASN A 173 -9.99 27.52 1.55
C ASN A 173 -10.42 26.69 0.36
N SER A 174 -11.43 27.14 -0.36
CA SER A 174 -11.96 26.46 -1.55
C SER A 174 -10.95 26.35 -2.70
N LYS A 175 -9.85 27.12 -2.67
CA LYS A 175 -8.76 27.08 -3.67
C LYS A 175 -7.60 26.18 -3.26
N PHE A 176 -7.68 25.48 -2.13
CA PHE A 176 -6.65 24.53 -1.72
C PHE A 176 -6.82 23.21 -2.48
N ILE A 177 -6.12 23.11 -3.59
CA ILE A 177 -6.31 22.09 -4.63
C ILE A 177 -6.05 20.66 -4.13
N GLU A 178 -5.09 20.49 -3.21
CA GLU A 178 -4.68 19.20 -2.67
C GLU A 178 -5.83 18.48 -1.95
N SER A 179 -6.66 19.22 -1.20
CA SER A 179 -7.80 18.61 -0.51
C SER A 179 -8.89 18.15 -1.47
N HIS A 180 -9.07 18.82 -2.60
CA HIS A 180 -9.99 18.36 -3.65
C HIS A 180 -9.48 17.06 -4.28
N TYR A 181 -8.19 16.96 -4.59
CA TYR A 181 -7.59 15.74 -5.14
C TYR A 181 -7.67 14.58 -4.14
N ASN A 182 -7.34 14.83 -2.87
CA ASN A 182 -7.43 13.83 -1.82
C ASN A 182 -8.87 13.33 -1.60
N LEU A 183 -9.86 14.22 -1.71
CA LEU A 183 -11.28 13.86 -1.61
C LEU A 183 -11.75 13.04 -2.81
N MET A 184 -11.33 13.39 -4.04
CA MET A 184 -11.62 12.59 -5.23
C MET A 184 -10.97 11.21 -5.15
N GLU A 185 -9.71 11.13 -4.73
CA GLU A 185 -9.02 9.86 -4.50
C GLU A 185 -9.73 9.00 -3.43
N LEU A 186 -10.16 9.63 -2.34
CA LEU A 186 -10.91 8.94 -1.29
C LEU A 186 -12.20 8.31 -1.83
N TYR A 187 -12.98 9.05 -2.61
CA TYR A 187 -14.23 8.57 -3.20
C TYR A 187 -14.00 7.50 -4.28
N GLU A 188 -12.94 7.66 -5.08
CA GLU A 188 -12.55 6.65 -6.08
C GLU A 188 -12.21 5.33 -5.39
N LYS A 189 -11.31 5.34 -4.40
CA LYS A 189 -10.86 4.14 -3.69
C LYS A 189 -11.94 3.52 -2.79
N SER A 190 -12.87 4.31 -2.28
CA SER A 190 -14.01 3.83 -1.50
C SER A 190 -15.24 3.49 -2.36
N ASN A 191 -15.11 3.53 -3.70
CA ASN A 191 -16.16 3.21 -4.66
C ASN A 191 -17.46 4.05 -4.51
N GLN A 192 -17.33 5.28 -4.02
CA GLN A 192 -18.46 6.20 -3.83
C GLN A 192 -18.68 7.05 -5.10
N ASN A 193 -19.08 6.41 -6.20
CA ASN A 193 -19.11 7.02 -7.54
C ASN A 193 -19.96 8.30 -7.63
N ASN A 194 -21.12 8.35 -6.98
CA ASN A 194 -21.98 9.55 -6.98
C ASN A 194 -21.30 10.74 -6.29
N LYS A 195 -20.59 10.48 -5.17
CA LYS A 195 -19.82 11.53 -4.48
C LYS A 195 -18.60 11.96 -5.30
N LEU A 196 -17.96 11.01 -5.99
CA LEU A 196 -16.85 11.31 -6.90
C LEU A 196 -17.28 12.24 -8.04
N GLU A 197 -18.40 11.94 -8.70
CA GLU A 197 -18.95 12.80 -9.76
C GLU A 197 -19.27 14.22 -9.26
N SER A 198 -19.87 14.31 -8.08
CA SER A 198 -20.16 15.59 -7.44
C SER A 198 -18.88 16.37 -7.11
N ALA A 199 -17.85 15.68 -6.59
CA ALA A 199 -16.56 16.29 -6.27
C ALA A 199 -15.85 16.79 -7.53
N ILE A 200 -15.85 16.02 -8.63
CA ILE A 200 -15.29 16.43 -9.92
C ILE A 200 -16.03 17.68 -10.45
N THR A 201 -17.36 17.67 -10.43
CA THR A 201 -18.17 18.81 -10.89
C THR A 201 -17.89 20.08 -10.09
N ASN A 202 -17.77 19.96 -8.77
CA ASN A 202 -17.44 21.11 -7.91
C ASN A 202 -16.01 21.60 -8.14
N PHE A 203 -15.06 20.69 -8.33
CA PHE A 203 -13.69 21.03 -8.67
C PHE A 203 -13.61 21.83 -10.00
N GLU A 204 -14.27 21.35 -11.05
CA GLU A 204 -14.21 21.97 -12.37
C GLU A 204 -14.88 23.35 -12.44
N LYS A 205 -15.83 23.64 -11.55
CA LYS A 205 -16.39 25.01 -11.40
C LYS A 205 -15.35 26.01 -10.86
N LEU A 206 -14.40 25.54 -10.04
CA LEU A 206 -13.40 26.37 -9.37
C LEU A 206 -12.09 26.47 -10.17
N PHE A 207 -11.62 25.35 -10.73
CA PHE A 207 -10.27 25.19 -11.31
C PHE A 207 -10.26 24.92 -12.81
N LYS A 208 -11.42 24.83 -13.45
CA LYS A 208 -11.57 24.29 -14.81
C LYS A 208 -11.13 22.81 -14.90
N THR A 209 -11.40 22.21 -16.05
CA THR A 209 -10.99 20.84 -16.35
C THR A 209 -9.48 20.75 -16.51
N ASN A 210 -8.86 19.79 -15.82
CA ASN A 210 -7.43 19.49 -15.94
C ASN A 210 -7.19 17.98 -16.02
N SER A 211 -5.93 17.57 -16.21
CA SER A 211 -5.56 16.15 -16.37
C SER A 211 -5.99 15.27 -15.17
N VAL A 212 -5.95 15.80 -13.93
CA VAL A 212 -6.37 15.06 -12.73
C VAL A 212 -7.89 14.87 -12.71
N SER A 213 -8.69 15.92 -13.01
CA SER A 213 -10.15 15.77 -13.09
C SER A 213 -10.58 14.85 -14.23
N LEU A 214 -9.87 14.86 -15.36
CA LEU A 214 -10.08 13.94 -16.47
C LEU A 214 -9.77 12.50 -16.10
N LEU A 215 -8.72 12.25 -15.30
CA LEU A 215 -8.41 10.92 -14.80
C LEU A 215 -9.57 10.38 -13.94
N TYR A 216 -10.05 11.15 -12.96
CA TYR A 216 -11.18 10.73 -12.13
C TYR A 216 -12.50 10.58 -12.90
N LYS A 217 -12.74 11.41 -13.93
CA LYS A 217 -13.85 11.18 -14.87
C LYS A 217 -13.72 9.84 -15.59
N SER A 218 -12.50 9.47 -16.00
CA SER A 218 -12.26 8.18 -16.66
C SER A 218 -12.49 7.00 -15.72
N HIS A 219 -12.15 7.12 -14.41
CA HIS A 219 -12.51 6.12 -13.41
C HIS A 219 -14.04 5.96 -13.30
N VAL A 220 -14.78 7.05 -13.29
CA VAL A 220 -16.26 7.00 -13.28
C VAL A 220 -16.81 6.34 -14.54
N LEU A 221 -16.31 6.70 -15.72
CA LEU A 221 -16.71 6.08 -17.00
C LEU A 221 -16.44 4.57 -16.99
N TYR A 222 -15.24 4.17 -16.55
CA TYR A 222 -14.87 2.76 -16.43
C TYR A 222 -15.80 1.98 -15.49
N LYS A 223 -16.13 2.55 -14.33
CA LYS A 223 -17.02 1.92 -13.35
C LYS A 223 -18.48 1.84 -13.81
N LYS A 224 -18.88 2.70 -14.73
CA LYS A 224 -20.19 2.67 -15.41
C LYS A 224 -20.21 1.81 -16.67
N ASP A 225 -19.13 1.06 -16.93
CA ASP A 225 -18.94 0.20 -18.11
C ASP A 225 -18.90 0.97 -19.46
N PHE A 226 -18.65 2.30 -19.45
CA PHE A 226 -18.43 3.14 -20.65
C PHE A 226 -16.96 3.08 -21.09
N PHE A 227 -16.49 1.90 -21.47
CA PHE A 227 -15.06 1.67 -21.70
C PHE A 227 -14.50 2.41 -22.92
N LEU A 228 -15.25 2.56 -24.00
CA LEU A 228 -14.79 3.27 -25.20
C LEU A 228 -14.63 4.77 -24.94
N GLU A 229 -15.54 5.37 -24.18
CA GLU A 229 -15.47 6.76 -23.76
C GLU A 229 -14.30 6.98 -22.78
N ALA A 230 -14.08 6.02 -21.85
CA ALA A 230 -12.92 6.05 -20.97
C ALA A 230 -11.61 6.00 -21.76
N ILE A 231 -11.48 5.13 -22.76
CA ILE A 231 -10.31 5.04 -23.67
C ILE A 231 -10.11 6.38 -24.38
N LYS A 232 -11.16 6.94 -24.98
CA LYS A 232 -11.09 8.21 -25.70
C LYS A 232 -10.60 9.33 -24.78
N ASN A 233 -11.15 9.42 -23.57
CA ASN A 233 -10.76 10.43 -22.59
C ASN A 233 -9.31 10.23 -22.13
N LEU A 234 -8.91 9.02 -21.72
CA LEU A 234 -7.57 8.71 -21.23
C LEU A 234 -6.46 8.96 -22.28
N LYS A 235 -6.78 8.88 -23.56
CA LYS A 235 -5.85 9.19 -24.66
C LYS A 235 -5.70 10.69 -24.94
N SER A 236 -6.59 11.53 -24.44
CA SER A 236 -6.61 12.96 -24.75
C SER A 236 -5.65 13.81 -23.90
N PHE A 237 -5.03 13.21 -22.86
CA PHE A 237 -4.14 13.92 -21.93
C PHE A 237 -3.02 13.01 -21.41
N SER A 238 -2.00 13.63 -20.82
CA SER A 238 -0.95 13.00 -20.01
C SER A 238 -0.80 13.76 -18.68
N ILE A 239 -0.15 13.13 -17.70
CA ILE A 239 0.14 13.74 -16.40
C ILE A 239 1.66 13.76 -16.21
N GLU A 240 2.28 14.90 -16.53
CA GLU A 240 3.74 15.04 -16.53
C GLU A 240 4.32 15.25 -15.12
N ASN A 241 3.59 15.96 -14.26
CA ASN A 241 4.09 16.39 -12.94
C ASN A 241 3.85 15.39 -11.82
N ASP A 242 3.12 14.30 -12.07
CA ASP A 242 2.86 13.22 -11.09
C ASP A 242 2.92 11.85 -11.75
N VAL A 243 4.07 11.21 -11.61
CA VAL A 243 4.31 9.88 -12.17
C VAL A 243 3.36 8.82 -11.59
N SER A 244 2.91 8.96 -10.35
CA SER A 244 1.97 8.01 -9.73
C SER A 244 0.59 8.08 -10.38
N LEU A 245 0.09 9.29 -10.65
CA LEU A 245 -1.17 9.50 -11.36
C LEU A 245 -1.05 9.11 -12.84
N GLU A 246 0.11 9.31 -13.46
CA GLU A 246 0.33 8.87 -14.85
C GLU A 246 0.34 7.34 -14.95
N ILE A 247 0.95 6.63 -13.99
CA ILE A 247 0.87 5.16 -13.90
C ILE A 247 -0.58 4.72 -13.76
N ASP A 248 -1.37 5.39 -12.92
CA ASP A 248 -2.80 5.08 -12.75
C ASP A 248 -3.58 5.30 -14.06
N ARG A 249 -3.34 6.41 -14.76
CA ARG A 249 -3.93 6.70 -16.07
C ARG A 249 -3.64 5.61 -17.10
N ILE A 250 -2.36 5.23 -17.24
CA ILE A 250 -1.96 4.20 -18.21
C ILE A 250 -2.55 2.84 -17.82
N ASN A 251 -2.56 2.50 -16.53
CA ASN A 251 -3.14 1.25 -16.03
C ASN A 251 -4.67 1.20 -16.25
N LEU A 252 -5.38 2.30 -16.03
CA LEU A 252 -6.81 2.40 -16.31
C LEU A 252 -7.11 2.28 -17.81
N LEU A 253 -6.25 2.87 -18.67
CA LEU A 253 -6.34 2.72 -20.11
C LEU A 253 -6.15 1.25 -20.54
N ALA A 254 -5.14 0.56 -19.97
CA ALA A 254 -4.92 -0.86 -20.21
C ALA A 254 -6.13 -1.71 -19.80
N LYS A 255 -6.68 -1.45 -18.62
CA LYS A 255 -7.90 -2.13 -18.13
C LYS A 255 -9.11 -1.87 -19.04
N SER A 256 -9.23 -0.65 -19.58
CA SER A 256 -10.33 -0.29 -20.48
C SER A 256 -10.20 -1.03 -21.81
N TYR A 257 -8.99 -1.15 -22.36
CA TYR A 257 -8.73 -1.97 -23.56
C TYR A 257 -9.03 -3.46 -23.32
N ASP A 258 -8.66 -4.02 -22.18
CA ASP A 258 -8.98 -5.41 -21.82
C ASP A 258 -10.51 -5.66 -21.79
N LYS A 259 -11.28 -4.67 -21.34
CA LYS A 259 -12.75 -4.77 -21.27
C LYS A 259 -13.42 -4.76 -22.65
N VAL A 260 -12.80 -4.17 -23.64
CA VAL A 260 -13.28 -4.17 -25.03
C VAL A 260 -12.58 -5.23 -25.89
N ASP A 261 -11.90 -6.20 -25.26
CA ASP A 261 -11.18 -7.31 -25.89
C ASP A 261 -10.06 -6.88 -26.87
N ASN A 262 -9.56 -5.65 -26.74
CA ASN A 262 -8.37 -5.20 -27.45
C ASN A 262 -7.10 -5.62 -26.68
N ILE A 263 -6.72 -6.89 -26.85
CA ILE A 263 -5.71 -7.57 -26.06
C ILE A 263 -4.30 -6.99 -26.27
N ASP A 264 -3.95 -6.61 -27.49
CA ASP A 264 -2.63 -6.09 -27.81
C ASP A 264 -2.38 -4.73 -27.17
N ASP A 265 -3.32 -3.79 -27.33
CA ASP A 265 -3.23 -2.49 -26.67
C ASP A 265 -3.32 -2.61 -25.14
N ALA A 266 -4.16 -3.50 -24.62
CA ALA A 266 -4.22 -3.76 -23.20
C ALA A 266 -2.85 -4.20 -22.64
N PHE A 267 -2.24 -5.21 -23.26
CA PHE A 267 -0.94 -5.73 -22.82
C PHE A 267 0.17 -4.69 -22.94
N LEU A 268 0.23 -3.96 -24.06
CA LEU A 268 1.19 -2.88 -24.28
C LEU A 268 1.11 -1.80 -23.16
N HIS A 269 -0.10 -1.41 -22.77
CA HIS A 269 -0.27 -0.37 -21.75
C HIS A 269 -0.02 -0.89 -20.34
N PHE A 270 -0.31 -2.16 -20.03
CA PHE A 270 0.15 -2.78 -18.77
C PHE A 270 1.68 -2.79 -18.68
N GLU A 271 2.36 -3.15 -19.78
CA GLU A 271 3.83 -3.13 -19.84
C GLU A 271 4.40 -1.72 -19.61
N LYS A 272 3.83 -0.70 -20.27
CA LYS A 272 4.22 0.70 -20.08
C LYS A 272 4.03 1.17 -18.64
N ALA A 273 2.89 0.85 -18.02
CA ALA A 273 2.61 1.20 -16.63
C ALA A 273 3.61 0.54 -15.67
N ASN A 274 3.90 -0.73 -15.87
CA ASN A 274 4.86 -1.49 -15.08
C ASN A 274 6.29 -0.97 -15.22
N LEU A 275 6.72 -0.66 -16.45
CA LEU A 275 8.04 -0.08 -16.73
C LEU A 275 8.19 1.29 -16.05
N LEU A 276 7.19 2.15 -16.16
CA LEU A 276 7.18 3.46 -15.52
C LEU A 276 7.23 3.33 -13.99
N ASN A 277 6.45 2.40 -13.42
CA ASN A 277 6.46 2.11 -11.98
C ASN A 277 7.82 1.56 -11.50
N SER A 278 8.44 0.68 -12.29
CA SER A 278 9.78 0.16 -12.03
C SER A 278 10.83 1.27 -11.94
N ASN A 279 10.82 2.20 -12.89
CA ASN A 279 11.79 3.30 -12.95
C ASN A 279 11.58 4.34 -11.83
N PHE A 280 10.33 4.60 -11.47
CA PHE A 280 9.98 5.64 -10.49
C PHE A 280 10.32 5.29 -9.05
N LYS A 281 10.14 4.03 -8.64
CA LYS A 281 10.21 3.62 -7.21
C LYS A 281 11.44 2.79 -6.83
N ASN A 282 12.33 2.46 -7.77
CA ASN A 282 13.29 1.36 -7.60
C ASN A 282 14.62 1.69 -6.91
N LYS A 283 14.88 2.91 -6.45
CA LYS A 283 16.18 3.19 -5.79
C LYS A 283 16.34 2.59 -4.38
N ALA A 284 15.26 2.09 -3.76
CA ALA A 284 15.29 1.60 -2.37
C ALA A 284 14.73 0.17 -2.17
N ILE A 285 14.17 -0.46 -3.22
CA ILE A 285 13.52 -1.79 -3.11
C ILE A 285 14.32 -2.79 -3.93
N ASP A 286 15.02 -3.71 -3.26
CA ASP A 286 15.65 -4.85 -3.95
C ASP A 286 14.64 -5.98 -4.14
N LYS A 287 14.18 -6.17 -5.37
CA LYS A 287 13.25 -7.26 -5.75
C LYS A 287 13.82 -8.66 -5.51
N ASN A 288 15.16 -8.80 -5.49
CA ASN A 288 15.81 -10.08 -5.33
C ASN A 288 15.72 -10.60 -3.88
N ASN A 289 15.57 -9.70 -2.89
CA ASN A 289 15.49 -10.09 -1.48
C ASN A 289 14.39 -11.13 -1.25
N PHE A 290 13.20 -10.90 -1.77
CA PHE A 290 12.08 -11.83 -1.59
C PHE A 290 12.31 -13.18 -2.30
N SER A 291 12.80 -13.15 -3.53
CA SER A 291 13.10 -14.39 -4.28
C SER A 291 14.24 -15.17 -3.63
N ASN A 292 15.26 -14.50 -3.12
CA ASN A 292 16.38 -15.12 -2.41
C ASN A 292 15.94 -15.70 -1.07
N GLU A 293 15.04 -15.03 -0.34
CA GLU A 293 14.43 -15.56 0.87
C GLU A 293 13.69 -16.88 0.60
N ILE A 294 12.90 -16.95 -0.48
CA ILE A 294 12.19 -18.19 -0.84
C ILE A 294 13.18 -19.30 -1.24
N LYS A 295 14.21 -18.99 -2.02
CA LYS A 295 15.25 -19.97 -2.41
C LYS A 295 15.97 -20.52 -1.20
N ALA A 296 16.38 -19.68 -0.25
CA ALA A 296 17.01 -20.10 0.98
C ALA A 296 16.13 -21.06 1.80
N ARG A 297 14.80 -20.81 1.84
CA ARG A 297 13.84 -21.71 2.46
C ARG A 297 13.74 -23.05 1.73
N ILE A 298 13.64 -23.02 0.40
CA ILE A 298 13.64 -24.23 -0.43
C ILE A 298 14.88 -25.05 -0.15
N ASP A 299 16.06 -24.43 -0.18
CA ASP A 299 17.34 -25.12 0.03
C ASP A 299 17.44 -25.73 1.41
N TYR A 300 16.98 -25.05 2.43
CA TYR A 300 16.98 -25.56 3.80
C TYR A 300 15.97 -26.71 4.00
N PHE A 301 14.71 -26.50 3.60
CA PHE A 301 13.65 -27.45 3.92
C PHE A 301 13.64 -28.72 3.03
N LYS A 302 14.19 -28.66 1.80
CA LYS A 302 14.24 -29.85 0.92
C LYS A 302 15.04 -31.01 1.50
N ASP A 303 16.13 -30.71 2.22
CA ASP A 303 17.09 -31.69 2.72
C ASP A 303 16.71 -32.21 4.13
N LEU A 304 15.71 -31.62 4.78
CA LEU A 304 15.26 -32.07 6.09
C LEU A 304 14.57 -33.45 6.00
N ILE A 305 14.99 -34.40 6.88
CA ILE A 305 14.23 -35.59 7.18
C ILE A 305 13.01 -35.15 7.99
N HIS A 306 11.82 -35.71 7.74
CA HIS A 306 10.53 -35.35 8.36
C HIS A 306 10.64 -34.67 9.74
N ILE A 307 10.05 -33.47 9.86
CA ILE A 307 10.01 -32.77 11.15
C ILE A 307 8.85 -33.33 11.97
N ASN A 308 9.10 -34.44 12.66
CA ASN A 308 8.11 -35.08 13.54
C ASN A 308 7.96 -34.40 14.92
N ASN A 309 8.80 -33.41 15.22
CA ASN A 309 8.85 -32.77 16.54
C ASN A 309 8.60 -31.26 16.46
N LEU A 310 7.40 -30.87 16.05
CA LEU A 310 6.88 -29.59 16.55
C LEU A 310 6.53 -29.86 18.04
N PRO A 311 7.21 -29.21 19.01
CA PRO A 311 6.97 -29.50 20.41
C PRO A 311 5.49 -29.34 20.70
N ASN A 312 4.93 -30.41 21.31
CA ASN A 312 3.62 -30.36 21.91
C ASN A 312 3.62 -29.25 22.93
N GLN A 313 2.74 -28.28 22.78
CA GLN A 313 2.16 -27.52 23.86
C GLN A 313 2.34 -26.01 23.92
N THR A 314 1.38 -25.41 24.08
CA THR A 314 0.68 -24.68 25.11
C THR A 314 -0.74 -24.51 24.59
N GLN A 315 -1.74 -24.96 25.34
CA GLN A 315 -3.14 -24.77 24.99
C GLN A 315 -3.37 -23.27 24.79
N SER A 316 -3.60 -22.88 23.54
CA SER A 316 -4.12 -21.56 23.23
C SER A 316 -5.64 -21.67 23.23
N ASN A 317 -6.32 -20.71 23.83
CA ASN A 317 -7.79 -20.61 23.78
C ASN A 317 -8.30 -20.41 22.35
N TYR A 318 -7.41 -20.08 21.40
CA TYR A 318 -7.69 -19.84 19.99
C TYR A 318 -6.83 -20.73 19.11
N LYS A 319 -7.48 -21.36 18.12
CA LYS A 319 -6.82 -22.08 17.03
C LYS A 319 -6.89 -21.17 15.79
N PRO A 320 -5.82 -20.42 15.48
CA PRO A 320 -5.87 -19.51 14.34
C PRO A 320 -5.97 -20.30 13.04
N VAL A 321 -6.73 -19.75 12.10
CA VAL A 321 -6.84 -20.23 10.74
C VAL A 321 -6.11 -19.24 9.83
N PHE A 322 -5.30 -19.74 8.91
CA PHE A 322 -4.57 -18.91 7.96
C PHE A 322 -5.07 -19.15 6.54
N MET A 323 -5.60 -18.11 5.90
CA MET A 323 -5.98 -18.17 4.49
C MET A 323 -4.82 -17.64 3.64
N ILE A 324 -4.21 -18.57 2.92
CA ILE A 324 -2.97 -18.37 2.16
C ILE A 324 -3.13 -18.78 0.70
N GLY A 325 -2.17 -18.41 -0.14
CA GLY A 325 -2.13 -18.76 -1.57
C GLY A 325 -1.21 -17.84 -2.35
N PHE A 326 -1.23 -17.95 -3.65
CA PHE A 326 -0.60 -16.91 -4.49
C PHE A 326 -1.54 -15.70 -4.60
N PRO A 327 -1.04 -14.46 -4.67
CA PRO A 327 -1.90 -13.31 -4.93
C PRO A 327 -2.77 -13.53 -6.17
N ARG A 328 -4.00 -13.05 -6.15
CA ARG A 328 -4.99 -13.22 -7.22
C ARG A 328 -5.54 -14.64 -7.42
N SER A 329 -5.33 -15.55 -6.48
CA SER A 329 -5.90 -16.90 -6.49
C SER A 329 -7.38 -17.00 -6.08
N GLY A 330 -8.05 -15.85 -5.82
CA GLY A 330 -9.47 -15.84 -5.42
C GLY A 330 -9.71 -15.65 -3.91
N THR A 331 -8.67 -15.39 -3.13
CA THR A 331 -8.76 -15.19 -1.67
C THR A 331 -9.74 -14.09 -1.25
N THR A 332 -9.94 -13.03 -2.05
CA THR A 332 -10.91 -11.97 -1.74
C THR A 332 -12.37 -12.45 -1.84
N LEU A 333 -12.68 -13.27 -2.84
CA LEU A 333 -14.01 -13.87 -2.95
C LEU A 333 -14.27 -14.79 -1.76
N LEU A 334 -13.30 -15.65 -1.46
CA LEU A 334 -13.39 -16.59 -0.37
C LEU A 334 -13.48 -15.89 1.00
N ASP A 335 -12.71 -14.82 1.23
CA ASP A 335 -12.83 -13.94 2.40
C ASP A 335 -14.26 -13.41 2.54
N THR A 336 -14.82 -12.88 1.46
CA THR A 336 -16.15 -12.27 1.49
C THR A 336 -17.24 -13.30 1.79
N ILE A 337 -17.12 -14.50 1.24
CA ILE A 337 -18.04 -15.62 1.52
C ILE A 337 -17.94 -16.03 2.99
N LEU A 338 -16.74 -16.31 3.49
CA LEU A 338 -16.52 -16.77 4.86
C LEU A 338 -16.89 -15.72 5.90
N ARG A 339 -16.56 -14.45 5.64
CA ARG A 339 -16.92 -13.31 6.50
C ARG A 339 -18.45 -13.13 6.63
N SER A 340 -19.24 -13.67 5.69
CA SER A 340 -20.69 -13.63 5.78
C SER A 340 -21.23 -14.57 6.84
N HIS A 341 -20.48 -15.61 7.19
CA HIS A 341 -20.86 -16.56 8.23
C HIS A 341 -20.77 -15.91 9.63
N PRO A 342 -21.83 -16.01 10.48
CA PRO A 342 -21.89 -15.30 11.76
C PRO A 342 -20.79 -15.72 12.76
N MET A 343 -20.28 -16.94 12.64
CA MET A 343 -19.24 -17.50 13.51
C MET A 343 -17.81 -17.27 12.98
N ILE A 344 -17.61 -16.49 11.92
CA ILE A 344 -16.30 -16.24 11.33
C ILE A 344 -15.96 -14.76 11.34
N ASN A 345 -14.74 -14.45 11.79
CA ASN A 345 -14.12 -13.14 11.64
C ASN A 345 -12.89 -13.28 10.75
N VAL A 346 -12.84 -12.55 9.63
CA VAL A 346 -11.66 -12.52 8.75
C VAL A 346 -10.89 -11.22 8.96
N ILE A 347 -9.61 -11.33 9.24
CA ILE A 347 -8.66 -10.23 9.33
C ILE A 347 -7.93 -10.14 7.99
N GLU A 348 -8.18 -9.05 7.26
CA GLU A 348 -7.71 -8.90 5.90
C GLU A 348 -6.39 -8.15 5.84
N GLU A 349 -5.36 -8.81 5.27
CA GLU A 349 -4.07 -8.25 4.84
C GLU A 349 -3.33 -7.41 5.91
N LYS A 350 -3.40 -7.86 7.17
CA LYS A 350 -2.64 -7.23 8.27
C LYS A 350 -1.27 -7.91 8.44
N SER A 351 -0.35 -7.19 9.07
CA SER A 351 1.05 -7.62 9.19
C SER A 351 1.34 -8.55 10.39
N SER A 352 0.31 -9.23 10.94
CA SER A 352 0.44 -10.02 12.16
C SER A 352 1.47 -11.14 12.03
N VAL A 353 1.42 -11.92 10.94
CA VAL A 353 2.42 -12.97 10.66
C VAL A 353 3.81 -12.37 10.41
N LYS A 354 3.93 -11.25 9.70
CA LYS A 354 5.24 -10.62 9.47
C LYS A 354 5.90 -10.16 10.77
N LYS A 355 5.13 -9.64 11.73
CA LYS A 355 5.63 -9.30 13.07
C LYS A 355 6.10 -10.55 13.81
N LEU A 356 5.33 -11.65 13.76
CA LEU A 356 5.70 -12.94 14.32
C LEU A 356 7.04 -13.42 13.71
N VAL A 357 7.17 -13.45 12.39
CA VAL A 357 8.39 -13.85 11.68
C VAL A 357 9.58 -12.99 12.06
N ASN A 358 9.39 -11.67 12.16
CA ASN A 358 10.45 -10.75 12.59
C ASN A 358 10.91 -11.04 14.03
N SER A 359 10.00 -11.36 14.94
CA SER A 359 10.33 -11.72 16.32
C SER A 359 11.13 -13.04 16.37
N LEU A 360 10.71 -14.05 15.62
CA LEU A 360 11.46 -15.30 15.47
C LEU A 360 12.85 -15.07 14.87
N SER A 361 12.94 -14.27 13.81
CA SER A 361 14.20 -13.97 13.12
C SER A 361 15.21 -13.28 14.03
N LYS A 362 14.76 -12.41 14.94
CA LYS A 362 15.62 -11.78 15.96
C LYS A 362 16.18 -12.80 16.94
N LEU A 363 15.35 -13.73 17.43
CA LEU A 363 15.76 -14.76 18.39
C LEU A 363 16.70 -15.81 17.79
N THR A 364 16.53 -16.11 16.51
CA THR A 364 17.29 -17.14 15.80
C THR A 364 18.48 -16.59 15.01
N ASN A 365 18.69 -15.29 14.99
CA ASN A 365 19.63 -14.62 14.08
C ASN A 365 19.40 -15.02 12.61
N LYS A 366 18.14 -15.14 12.21
CA LYS A 366 17.67 -15.55 10.87
C LYS A 366 18.04 -16.99 10.48
N SER A 367 18.48 -17.85 11.41
CA SER A 367 18.75 -19.25 11.14
C SER A 367 17.50 -20.10 11.35
N PHE A 368 17.11 -20.85 10.32
CA PHE A 368 15.98 -21.81 10.42
C PHE A 368 16.31 -22.99 11.37
N GLU A 369 17.57 -23.42 11.45
CA GLU A 369 18.03 -24.49 12.34
C GLU A 369 17.70 -24.18 13.80
N LYS A 370 17.87 -22.92 14.20
CA LYS A 370 17.64 -22.47 15.58
C LYS A 370 16.17 -22.29 15.93
N MET A 371 15.24 -22.49 15.01
CA MET A 371 13.82 -22.37 15.33
C MET A 371 13.34 -23.39 16.37
N ASN A 372 13.96 -24.57 16.41
CA ASN A 372 13.62 -25.60 17.38
C ASN A 372 14.17 -25.31 18.78
N ASP A 373 15.21 -24.48 18.89
CA ASP A 373 15.87 -24.13 20.15
C ASP A 373 15.19 -22.98 20.90
N ILE A 374 14.12 -22.39 20.32
CA ILE A 374 13.40 -21.27 20.94
C ILE A 374 12.66 -21.76 22.18
N LYS A 375 12.93 -21.09 23.30
CA LYS A 375 12.32 -21.41 24.61
C LYS A 375 10.81 -21.16 24.61
N ASP A 376 10.08 -21.96 25.38
CA ASP A 376 8.61 -21.86 25.50
C ASP A 376 8.12 -20.47 25.98
N GLU A 377 8.91 -19.78 26.80
CA GLU A 377 8.60 -18.43 27.25
C GLU A 377 8.52 -17.44 26.08
N ASN A 378 9.51 -17.49 25.17
CA ASN A 378 9.53 -16.65 23.98
C ASN A 378 8.38 -16.99 23.03
N ILE A 379 8.02 -18.28 22.92
CA ILE A 379 6.86 -18.70 22.12
C ILE A 379 5.57 -18.14 22.70
N LYS A 380 5.41 -18.16 24.03
CA LYS A 380 4.23 -17.57 24.70
C LYS A 380 4.14 -16.07 24.45
N GLU A 381 5.27 -15.35 24.53
CA GLU A 381 5.32 -13.91 24.27
C GLU A 381 4.97 -13.59 22.81
N ILE A 382 5.53 -14.32 21.84
CA ILE A 382 5.20 -14.15 20.43
C ILE A 382 3.72 -14.44 20.16
N LYS A 383 3.15 -15.48 20.76
CA LYS A 383 1.71 -15.77 20.67
C LYS A 383 0.87 -14.62 21.21
N LYS A 384 1.22 -14.10 22.38
CA LYS A 384 0.54 -12.98 23.00
C LYS A 384 0.56 -11.75 22.07
N THR A 385 1.74 -11.37 21.61
CA THR A 385 1.92 -10.22 20.70
C THR A 385 1.16 -10.41 19.38
N TYR A 386 1.12 -11.63 18.84
CA TYR A 386 0.34 -11.94 17.64
C TYR A 386 -1.16 -11.69 17.87
N PHE A 387 -1.73 -12.20 18.96
CA PHE A 387 -3.16 -12.02 19.25
C PHE A 387 -3.50 -10.58 19.63
N GLU A 388 -2.66 -9.89 20.38
CA GLU A 388 -2.83 -8.45 20.66
C GLU A 388 -2.89 -7.64 19.36
N ASN A 389 -2.02 -7.96 18.40
CA ASN A 389 -2.04 -7.33 17.09
C ASN A 389 -3.28 -7.71 16.28
N LEU A 390 -3.70 -8.98 16.32
CA LEU A 390 -4.89 -9.46 15.64
C LEU A 390 -6.15 -8.76 16.18
N PHE A 391 -6.31 -8.71 17.50
CA PHE A 391 -7.48 -8.11 18.17
C PHE A 391 -7.46 -6.58 18.21
N SER A 392 -6.33 -5.94 17.89
CA SER A 392 -6.33 -4.48 17.67
C SER A 392 -7.17 -4.03 16.48
N HIS A 393 -7.55 -4.97 15.60
CA HIS A 393 -8.33 -4.70 14.39
C HIS A 393 -9.80 -5.16 14.47
N ILE A 394 -10.15 -5.95 15.48
CA ILE A 394 -11.50 -6.53 15.65
C ILE A 394 -11.79 -6.74 17.13
N ASN A 395 -13.06 -6.76 17.48
CA ASN A 395 -13.46 -7.14 18.83
C ASN A 395 -13.25 -8.65 19.04
N GLU A 396 -12.63 -8.99 20.17
CA GLU A 396 -12.44 -10.38 20.59
C GLU A 396 -13.78 -11.03 20.92
N ASP A 397 -14.06 -12.20 20.32
CA ASP A 397 -15.21 -13.03 20.61
C ASP A 397 -14.77 -14.51 20.59
N LYS A 398 -14.75 -15.13 21.78
CA LYS A 398 -14.25 -16.51 21.96
C LYS A 398 -15.07 -17.57 21.23
N GLN A 399 -16.26 -17.25 20.76
CA GLN A 399 -17.14 -18.18 20.05
C GLN A 399 -16.86 -18.18 18.54
N LYS A 400 -16.00 -17.30 18.04
CA LYS A 400 -15.73 -17.15 16.61
C LYS A 400 -14.42 -17.77 16.16
N VAL A 401 -14.41 -18.24 14.93
CA VAL A 401 -13.21 -18.64 14.19
C VAL A 401 -12.57 -17.38 13.61
N TYR A 402 -11.28 -17.21 13.88
CA TYR A 402 -10.48 -16.10 13.37
C TYR A 402 -9.61 -16.55 12.21
N ILE A 403 -9.79 -15.92 11.05
CA ILE A 403 -9.04 -16.20 9.83
C ILE A 403 -8.11 -15.02 9.53
N ASP A 404 -6.80 -15.24 9.65
CA ASP A 404 -5.78 -14.29 9.19
C ASP A 404 -5.56 -14.50 7.68
N LYS A 405 -6.03 -13.54 6.88
CA LYS A 405 -5.97 -13.60 5.43
C LYS A 405 -4.87 -12.68 4.88
N LEU A 406 -3.74 -13.27 4.52
CA LEU A 406 -2.72 -12.65 3.70
C LEU A 406 -2.12 -13.71 2.76
N PRO A 407 -2.37 -13.64 1.44
CA PRO A 407 -1.96 -14.70 0.50
C PRO A 407 -0.50 -15.11 0.64
N LEU A 408 0.43 -14.15 0.67
CA LEU A 408 1.87 -14.43 0.74
C LEU A 408 2.36 -14.98 2.09
N ASN A 409 1.50 -15.12 3.11
CA ASN A 409 1.84 -15.89 4.31
C ASN A 409 2.12 -17.37 4.01
N ILE A 410 1.81 -17.85 2.80
CA ILE A 410 2.20 -19.16 2.28
C ILE A 410 3.71 -19.41 2.38
N VAL A 411 4.54 -18.36 2.33
CA VAL A 411 6.00 -18.46 2.46
C VAL A 411 6.41 -18.78 3.90
N TYR A 412 5.57 -18.48 4.90
CA TYR A 412 5.88 -18.53 6.32
C TYR A 412 5.18 -19.68 7.07
N ILE A 413 4.73 -20.73 6.38
CA ILE A 413 4.05 -21.90 6.98
C ILE A 413 4.90 -22.51 8.10
N ALA A 414 6.21 -22.63 7.92
CA ALA A 414 7.10 -23.23 8.92
C ALA A 414 7.13 -22.43 10.23
N GLU A 415 7.24 -21.11 10.16
CA GLU A 415 7.23 -20.22 11.32
C GLU A 415 5.86 -20.19 12.00
N ILE A 416 4.80 -20.20 11.21
CA ILE A 416 3.44 -20.28 11.73
C ILE A 416 3.27 -21.59 12.52
N LEU A 417 3.68 -22.71 11.95
CA LEU A 417 3.58 -24.03 12.61
C LEU A 417 4.47 -24.12 13.87
N ARG A 418 5.62 -23.44 13.88
CA ARG A 418 6.47 -23.39 15.08
C ARG A 418 5.78 -22.71 16.26
N ILE A 419 4.97 -21.69 15.98
CA ILE A 419 4.22 -20.95 17.01
C ILE A 419 2.85 -21.57 17.25
N PHE A 420 2.17 -22.02 16.21
CA PHE A 420 0.81 -22.58 16.24
C PHE A 420 0.79 -23.99 15.61
N PRO A 421 1.27 -25.03 16.30
CA PRO A 421 1.36 -26.39 15.73
C PRO A 421 0.03 -26.99 15.27
N GLN A 422 -1.09 -26.49 15.80
CA GLN A 422 -2.45 -26.94 15.45
C GLN A 422 -3.19 -25.96 14.51
N ALA A 423 -2.47 -25.00 13.92
CA ALA A 423 -3.07 -24.07 12.97
C ALA A 423 -3.72 -24.81 11.80
N LYS A 424 -4.87 -24.32 11.37
CA LYS A 424 -5.54 -24.76 10.14
C LYS A 424 -5.18 -23.80 9.00
N PHE A 425 -4.98 -24.34 7.80
CA PHE A 425 -4.65 -23.54 6.63
C PHE A 425 -5.71 -23.73 5.54
N ILE A 426 -6.19 -22.64 4.99
CA ILE A 426 -7.01 -22.62 3.77
C ILE A 426 -6.09 -22.18 2.64
N ILE A 427 -5.80 -23.09 1.71
CA ILE A 427 -4.91 -22.83 0.58
C ILE A 427 -5.76 -22.56 -0.65
N SER A 428 -5.78 -21.28 -1.07
CA SER A 428 -6.51 -20.88 -2.27
C SER A 428 -5.65 -21.09 -3.52
N LEU A 429 -6.15 -21.90 -4.44
CA LEU A 429 -5.53 -22.20 -5.73
C LEU A 429 -6.39 -21.66 -6.88
N ARG A 430 -5.74 -21.32 -7.97
CA ARG A 430 -6.34 -20.90 -9.23
C ARG A 430 -5.40 -21.25 -10.37
N HIS A 431 -5.93 -21.34 -11.59
CA HIS A 431 -5.12 -21.63 -12.78
C HIS A 431 -3.84 -20.77 -12.80
N PRO A 432 -2.62 -21.38 -12.89
CA PRO A 432 -1.34 -20.67 -12.77
C PRO A 432 -1.22 -19.46 -13.69
N CYS A 433 -1.60 -19.64 -14.97
CA CYS A 433 -1.57 -18.56 -15.96
C CYS A 433 -2.51 -17.39 -15.59
N ASP A 434 -3.69 -17.66 -15.02
CA ASP A 434 -4.61 -16.60 -14.56
C ASP A 434 -4.05 -15.83 -13.37
N CYS A 435 -3.38 -16.51 -12.42
CA CYS A 435 -2.73 -15.87 -11.28
C CYS A 435 -1.60 -14.95 -11.75
N VAL A 436 -0.68 -15.48 -12.56
CA VAL A 436 0.50 -14.75 -13.07
C VAL A 436 0.07 -13.55 -13.90
N LEU A 437 -0.83 -13.75 -14.87
CA LEU A 437 -1.35 -12.66 -15.70
C LEU A 437 -2.05 -11.60 -14.84
N SER A 438 -2.89 -12.01 -13.89
CA SER A 438 -3.64 -11.07 -13.04
C SER A 438 -2.73 -10.28 -12.10
N CYS A 439 -1.61 -10.86 -11.63
CA CYS A 439 -0.62 -10.14 -10.84
C CYS A 439 0.14 -9.11 -11.71
N TYR A 440 0.57 -9.52 -12.90
CA TYR A 440 1.25 -8.63 -13.85
C TYR A 440 0.42 -7.42 -14.26
N MET A 441 -0.89 -7.61 -14.44
CA MET A 441 -1.85 -6.55 -14.81
C MET A 441 -2.31 -5.66 -13.63
N GLN A 442 -1.83 -5.94 -12.41
CA GLN A 442 -2.27 -5.21 -11.23
C GLN A 442 -1.26 -4.15 -10.81
N ASN A 443 -1.72 -2.91 -10.65
CA ASN A 443 -0.91 -1.84 -10.07
C ASN A 443 -0.87 -1.99 -8.54
N PHE A 444 0.10 -2.78 -8.04
CA PHE A 444 0.33 -2.95 -6.61
C PHE A 444 1.13 -1.78 -6.01
N LYS A 445 0.90 -1.51 -4.72
CA LYS A 445 1.84 -0.72 -3.93
C LYS A 445 3.14 -1.52 -3.77
N LEU A 446 4.24 -1.00 -4.30
CA LEU A 446 5.49 -1.74 -4.35
C LEU A 446 6.13 -1.97 -2.97
N ASN A 447 6.61 -3.17 -2.79
CA ASN A 447 7.51 -3.65 -1.75
C ASN A 447 8.39 -4.75 -2.37
N GLU A 448 9.26 -5.41 -1.59
CA GLU A 448 10.17 -6.45 -2.09
C GLU A 448 9.45 -7.61 -2.81
N SER A 449 8.28 -8.04 -2.33
CA SER A 449 7.51 -9.10 -2.99
C SER A 449 6.76 -8.59 -4.21
N MET A 450 6.06 -7.44 -4.11
CA MET A 450 5.22 -6.92 -5.21
C MET A 450 6.04 -6.38 -6.39
N SER A 451 7.30 -5.98 -6.18
CA SER A 451 8.19 -5.56 -7.27
C SER A 451 8.51 -6.67 -8.26
N ASN A 452 8.37 -7.95 -7.86
CA ASN A 452 8.50 -9.09 -8.77
C ASN A 452 7.33 -9.21 -9.76
N PHE A 453 6.22 -8.52 -9.54
CA PHE A 453 5.05 -8.58 -10.41
C PHE A 453 5.03 -7.51 -11.52
N LEU A 454 6.05 -6.66 -11.58
CA LEU A 454 6.21 -5.66 -12.65
C LEU A 454 6.72 -6.25 -13.96
N ASN A 455 7.23 -7.47 -13.95
CA ASN A 455 7.70 -8.19 -15.13
C ASN A 455 7.04 -9.57 -15.19
N LEU A 456 6.54 -9.97 -16.37
CA LEU A 456 5.79 -11.21 -16.51
C LEU A 456 6.63 -12.46 -16.19
N LYS A 457 7.91 -12.47 -16.62
CA LYS A 457 8.84 -13.58 -16.35
C LYS A 457 9.17 -13.68 -14.86
N ASP A 458 9.45 -12.54 -14.21
CA ASP A 458 9.72 -12.49 -12.76
C ASP A 458 8.48 -12.96 -11.97
N THR A 459 7.28 -12.60 -12.43
CA THR A 459 6.01 -13.07 -11.83
C THR A 459 5.89 -14.58 -11.91
N ALA A 460 6.17 -15.17 -13.09
CA ALA A 460 6.10 -16.61 -13.29
C ALA A 460 7.16 -17.36 -12.45
N ILE A 461 8.38 -16.84 -12.39
CA ILE A 461 9.46 -17.40 -11.54
C ILE A 461 9.06 -17.34 -10.06
N THR A 462 8.48 -16.23 -9.61
CA THR A 462 8.01 -16.07 -8.23
C THR A 462 6.88 -17.06 -7.93
N TYR A 463 5.96 -17.27 -8.86
CA TYR A 463 4.92 -18.29 -8.75
C TYR A 463 5.54 -19.69 -8.57
N ASP A 464 6.46 -20.06 -9.45
CA ASP A 464 7.15 -21.35 -9.42
C ASP A 464 7.89 -21.59 -8.08
N LEU A 465 8.64 -20.59 -7.60
CA LEU A 465 9.34 -20.67 -6.32
C LEU A 465 8.39 -20.88 -5.13
N ILE A 466 7.28 -20.14 -5.09
CA ILE A 466 6.29 -20.25 -4.02
C ILE A 466 5.60 -21.61 -4.05
N MET A 467 5.25 -22.12 -5.24
CA MET A 467 4.60 -23.43 -5.35
C MET A 467 5.59 -24.59 -5.03
N LYS A 468 6.86 -24.47 -5.40
CA LYS A 468 7.93 -25.41 -4.98
C LYS A 468 8.05 -25.44 -3.46
N LEU A 469 8.07 -24.29 -2.83
CA LEU A 469 8.15 -24.20 -1.36
C LEU A 469 6.90 -24.80 -0.69
N LEU A 470 5.70 -24.52 -1.20
CA LEU A 470 4.46 -25.12 -0.72
C LEU A 470 4.50 -26.66 -0.82
N LYS A 471 4.98 -27.19 -1.95
CA LYS A 471 5.14 -28.64 -2.14
C LYS A 471 6.09 -29.25 -1.12
N ILE A 472 7.21 -28.59 -0.84
CA ILE A 472 8.17 -29.00 0.20
C ILE A 472 7.50 -28.97 1.57
N TYR A 473 6.79 -27.91 1.92
CA TYR A 473 6.09 -27.82 3.20
C TYR A 473 5.07 -28.95 3.39
N LYS A 474 4.27 -29.27 2.36
CA LYS A 474 3.32 -30.38 2.41
C LYS A 474 3.99 -31.74 2.60
N LEU A 475 5.19 -31.92 2.04
CA LEU A 475 5.96 -33.16 2.17
C LEU A 475 6.68 -33.31 3.52
N LYS A 476 7.11 -32.17 4.10
CA LYS A 476 7.98 -32.19 5.29
C LYS A 476 7.24 -31.98 6.61
N PHE A 477 6.11 -31.26 6.58
CA PHE A 477 5.31 -30.97 7.75
C PHE A 477 3.96 -31.68 7.68
N HIS A 478 3.54 -32.29 8.79
CA HIS A 478 2.17 -32.76 8.96
C HIS A 478 1.33 -31.62 9.53
N PHE A 479 0.53 -30.95 8.70
CA PHE A 479 -0.32 -29.86 9.14
C PHE A 479 -1.71 -29.93 8.52
N ASN A 480 -2.68 -29.33 9.19
CA ASN A 480 -4.08 -29.35 8.76
C ASN A 480 -4.31 -28.29 7.69
N PHE A 481 -4.65 -28.71 6.47
CA PHE A 481 -4.97 -27.79 5.39
C PHE A 481 -6.16 -28.25 4.56
N PHE A 482 -6.86 -27.28 4.00
CA PHE A 482 -7.91 -27.47 3.00
C PHE A 482 -7.55 -26.70 1.73
N GLU A 483 -7.52 -27.39 0.59
CA GLU A 483 -7.27 -26.76 -0.69
C GLU A 483 -8.58 -26.44 -1.38
N ILE A 484 -8.75 -25.17 -1.80
CA ILE A 484 -9.90 -24.74 -2.55
C ILE A 484 -9.46 -24.14 -3.88
N LYS A 485 -9.98 -24.69 -4.98
CA LYS A 485 -9.75 -24.18 -6.34
C LYS A 485 -10.81 -23.17 -6.70
N TYR A 486 -10.36 -21.98 -7.14
CA TYR A 486 -11.26 -20.90 -7.56
C TYR A 486 -12.30 -21.37 -8.59
N GLU A 487 -11.87 -22.14 -9.58
CA GLU A 487 -12.72 -22.66 -10.65
C GLU A 487 -13.80 -23.63 -10.13
N LYS A 488 -13.45 -24.49 -9.16
CA LYS A 488 -14.41 -25.36 -8.49
C LYS A 488 -15.37 -24.58 -7.60
N LEU A 489 -14.86 -23.60 -6.87
CA LEU A 489 -15.69 -22.73 -6.03
C LEU A 489 -16.78 -22.03 -6.84
N ILE A 490 -16.47 -21.54 -8.04
CA ILE A 490 -17.48 -20.85 -8.88
C ILE A 490 -18.42 -21.82 -9.60
N SER A 491 -18.02 -23.05 -9.89
CA SER A 491 -18.83 -24.06 -10.59
C SER A 491 -19.66 -24.94 -9.64
N ASN A 492 -19.20 -25.18 -8.41
CA ASN A 492 -19.82 -26.04 -7.41
C ASN A 492 -19.78 -25.40 -6.01
N PHE A 493 -20.36 -24.22 -5.91
CA PHE A 493 -20.28 -23.35 -4.73
C PHE A 493 -20.69 -24.03 -3.43
N ASN A 494 -21.87 -24.67 -3.43
CA ASN A 494 -22.46 -25.21 -2.21
C ASN A 494 -21.60 -26.34 -1.61
N ASP A 495 -21.13 -27.27 -2.43
CA ASP A 495 -20.32 -28.39 -1.94
C ASP A 495 -18.94 -27.93 -1.49
N GLU A 496 -18.30 -27.04 -2.25
CA GLU A 496 -16.99 -26.51 -1.88
C GLU A 496 -17.03 -25.71 -0.55
N ILE A 497 -18.04 -24.88 -0.36
CA ILE A 497 -18.20 -24.12 0.89
C ILE A 497 -18.63 -25.03 2.05
N LYS A 498 -19.51 -26.02 1.81
CA LYS A 498 -19.87 -26.98 2.84
C LYS A 498 -18.65 -27.76 3.34
N ASN A 499 -17.86 -28.31 2.43
CA ASN A 499 -16.64 -29.05 2.79
C ASN A 499 -15.63 -28.15 3.54
N LEU A 500 -15.53 -26.88 3.17
CA LEU A 500 -14.69 -25.93 3.88
C LEU A 500 -15.23 -25.61 5.29
N LEU A 501 -16.52 -25.43 5.46
CA LEU A 501 -17.14 -25.22 6.77
C LEU A 501 -16.99 -26.47 7.67
N ASP A 502 -17.14 -27.69 7.13
CA ASP A 502 -16.89 -28.94 7.83
C ASP A 502 -15.41 -29.01 8.29
N PHE A 503 -14.45 -28.64 7.44
CA PHE A 503 -13.05 -28.53 7.83
C PHE A 503 -12.82 -27.52 8.97
N LEU A 504 -13.58 -26.41 8.97
CA LEU A 504 -13.53 -25.40 10.03
C LEU A 504 -14.32 -25.79 11.29
N GLU A 505 -15.00 -26.96 11.29
CA GLU A 505 -15.88 -27.44 12.36
C GLU A 505 -17.07 -26.48 12.62
N LEU A 506 -17.62 -25.91 11.54
CA LEU A 506 -18.74 -24.98 11.60
C LEU A 506 -19.96 -25.52 10.85
N PRO A 507 -21.19 -25.27 11.36
CA PRO A 507 -22.41 -25.62 10.65
C PRO A 507 -22.60 -24.75 9.41
N TRP A 508 -23.40 -25.26 8.46
CA TRP A 508 -23.85 -24.45 7.33
C TRP A 508 -24.73 -23.28 7.79
N ASP A 509 -24.49 -22.10 7.24
CA ASP A 509 -25.32 -20.92 7.39
C ASP A 509 -25.63 -20.29 6.03
N ASN A 510 -26.88 -19.96 5.75
CA ASN A 510 -27.30 -19.44 4.45
C ASN A 510 -26.72 -18.06 4.12
N SER A 511 -26.21 -17.34 5.08
CA SER A 511 -25.54 -16.05 4.85
C SER A 511 -24.33 -16.15 3.91
N VAL A 512 -23.69 -17.32 3.83
CA VAL A 512 -22.57 -17.53 2.88
C VAL A 512 -23.01 -17.48 1.42
N VAL A 513 -24.26 -17.85 1.12
CA VAL A 513 -24.85 -17.73 -0.22
C VAL A 513 -25.15 -16.27 -0.55
N GLU A 514 -25.51 -15.50 0.48
CA GLU A 514 -25.84 -14.08 0.38
C GLU A 514 -24.60 -13.15 0.54
N TYR A 515 -23.38 -13.66 0.37
CA TYR A 515 -22.11 -12.94 0.58
C TYR A 515 -22.07 -11.56 -0.09
N GLN A 516 -22.82 -11.36 -1.19
CA GLN A 516 -22.92 -10.08 -1.88
C GLN A 516 -23.58 -9.00 -1.01
N LYS A 517 -24.51 -9.37 -0.11
CA LYS A 517 -25.08 -8.42 0.86
C LYS A 517 -24.00 -7.93 1.83
N THR A 518 -23.14 -8.86 2.27
CA THR A 518 -21.97 -8.54 3.11
C THR A 518 -20.96 -7.67 2.34
N ALA A 519 -20.66 -8.02 1.09
CA ALA A 519 -19.78 -7.23 0.24
C ALA A 519 -20.28 -5.78 0.06
N LYS A 520 -21.56 -5.59 -0.18
CA LYS A 520 -22.19 -4.27 -0.34
C LYS A 520 -22.25 -3.45 0.95
N LYS A 521 -22.42 -4.12 2.10
CA LYS A 521 -22.40 -3.48 3.43
C LYS A 521 -20.99 -3.08 3.86
N ARG A 522 -19.98 -3.77 3.34
CA ARG A 522 -18.59 -3.36 3.55
C ARG A 522 -18.38 -2.06 2.78
N GLU A 523 -18.34 -0.96 3.48
CA GLU A 523 -18.01 0.34 2.90
C GLU A 523 -16.68 0.26 2.12
N ARG A 524 -15.90 -0.83 2.32
CA ARG A 524 -14.57 -1.03 1.73
C ARG A 524 -14.12 -2.47 1.66
N ILE A 525 -13.57 -2.81 0.51
CA ILE A 525 -12.71 -3.97 0.28
C ILE A 525 -11.42 -3.39 -0.29
N PHE A 526 -10.31 -3.56 0.43
CA PHE A 526 -9.01 -2.97 0.06
C PHE A 526 -8.32 -3.65 -1.10
N THR A 527 -8.89 -4.72 -1.59
CA THR A 527 -8.29 -5.48 -2.68
C THR A 527 -8.81 -5.00 -4.03
N PRO A 528 -7.97 -5.09 -5.07
CA PRO A 528 -8.34 -4.75 -6.45
C PRO A 528 -9.50 -5.58 -7.02
N SER A 529 -10.02 -6.55 -6.25
CA SER A 529 -11.11 -7.45 -6.66
C SER A 529 -12.49 -6.99 -6.19
N TYR A 530 -12.61 -5.80 -5.58
CA TYR A 530 -13.88 -5.33 -5.01
C TYR A 530 -15.04 -5.37 -6.00
N ASP A 531 -14.85 -4.80 -7.19
CA ASP A 531 -15.90 -4.74 -8.22
C ASP A 531 -16.37 -6.13 -8.69
N GLN A 532 -15.57 -7.16 -8.41
CA GLN A 532 -15.88 -8.54 -8.77
C GLN A 532 -16.74 -9.23 -7.71
N VAL A 533 -16.49 -8.99 -6.42
CA VAL A 533 -17.15 -9.68 -5.32
C VAL A 533 -18.54 -9.12 -4.97
N ILE A 534 -18.86 -7.91 -5.40
CA ILE A 534 -20.21 -7.33 -5.26
C ILE A 534 -21.20 -7.81 -6.33
N LYS A 535 -20.69 -8.43 -7.42
CA LYS A 535 -21.51 -9.01 -8.50
C LYS A 535 -21.80 -10.49 -8.22
N PRO A 536 -22.85 -11.07 -8.81
CA PRO A 536 -23.08 -12.52 -8.75
C PRO A 536 -21.84 -13.30 -9.21
N LEU A 537 -21.67 -14.53 -8.71
CA LEU A 537 -20.62 -15.42 -9.18
C LEU A 537 -20.64 -15.48 -10.71
N TYR A 538 -19.56 -15.12 -11.33
CA TYR A 538 -19.44 -15.14 -12.79
C TYR A 538 -18.16 -15.86 -13.23
N SER A 539 -18.29 -16.68 -14.25
CA SER A 539 -17.19 -17.51 -14.77
C SER A 539 -16.15 -16.74 -15.60
N LYS A 540 -16.44 -15.49 -16.00
CA LYS A 540 -15.58 -14.70 -16.91
C LYS A 540 -14.16 -14.42 -16.40
N SER A 541 -13.91 -14.58 -15.10
CA SER A 541 -12.56 -14.44 -14.52
C SER A 541 -11.74 -15.71 -14.63
N ALA A 542 -12.35 -16.88 -14.75
CA ALA A 542 -11.68 -18.14 -14.99
C ALA A 542 -11.35 -18.25 -16.49
N GLY A 543 -10.10 -18.65 -16.80
CA GLY A 543 -9.66 -18.81 -18.19
C GLY A 543 -9.39 -17.49 -18.94
N ARG A 544 -9.31 -16.34 -18.24
CA ARG A 544 -8.95 -15.06 -18.88
C ARG A 544 -7.62 -15.14 -19.60
N TRP A 545 -6.67 -15.93 -19.09
CA TRP A 545 -5.36 -16.15 -19.67
C TRP A 545 -5.41 -16.68 -21.12
N ILE A 546 -6.51 -17.37 -21.51
CA ILE A 546 -6.68 -17.93 -22.87
C ILE A 546 -6.62 -16.82 -23.92
N LYS A 547 -7.23 -15.66 -23.63
CA LYS A 547 -7.17 -14.47 -24.52
C LYS A 547 -5.75 -13.93 -24.67
N TYR A 548 -4.89 -14.16 -23.70
CA TYR A 548 -3.51 -13.71 -23.64
C TYR A 548 -2.49 -14.83 -23.91
N LYS A 549 -2.93 -15.99 -24.42
CA LYS A 549 -2.09 -17.18 -24.59
C LYS A 549 -0.78 -16.87 -25.34
N ASN A 550 -0.86 -16.09 -26.41
CA ASN A 550 0.32 -15.71 -27.19
C ASN A 550 1.29 -14.81 -26.40
N LYS A 551 0.78 -13.97 -25.49
CA LYS A 551 1.61 -13.11 -24.62
C LYS A 551 2.25 -13.88 -23.46
N LEU A 552 1.74 -15.07 -23.17
CA LEU A 552 2.23 -15.95 -22.10
C LEU A 552 3.17 -17.04 -22.62
N SER A 553 3.44 -17.13 -23.95
CA SER A 553 4.24 -18.20 -24.57
C SER A 553 5.59 -18.43 -23.88
N ASP A 554 6.30 -17.34 -23.55
CA ASP A 554 7.65 -17.41 -22.98
C ASP A 554 7.66 -17.88 -21.52
N VAL A 555 6.56 -17.72 -20.81
CA VAL A 555 6.43 -18.10 -19.39
C VAL A 555 5.63 -19.37 -19.18
N TYR A 556 4.91 -19.83 -20.19
CA TYR A 556 4.10 -21.05 -20.13
C TYR A 556 4.91 -22.30 -19.69
N PRO A 557 6.14 -22.54 -20.19
CA PRO A 557 6.95 -23.68 -19.75
C PRO A 557 7.30 -23.67 -18.25
N ILE A 558 7.33 -22.48 -17.61
CA ILE A 558 7.56 -22.36 -16.17
C ILE A 558 6.31 -22.79 -15.40
N LEU A 559 5.13 -22.51 -15.96
CA LEU A 559 3.83 -22.71 -15.32
C LEU A 559 3.20 -24.08 -15.61
N GLU A 560 3.55 -24.70 -16.73
CA GLU A 560 3.01 -25.99 -17.18
C GLU A 560 3.12 -27.11 -16.12
N PRO A 561 4.25 -27.29 -15.40
CA PRO A 561 4.32 -28.30 -14.34
C PRO A 561 3.23 -28.13 -13.26
N TRP A 562 2.88 -26.88 -12.94
CA TRP A 562 1.86 -26.56 -11.95
C TRP A 562 0.42 -26.70 -12.48
N ILE A 563 0.22 -26.47 -13.80
CA ILE A 563 -1.05 -26.75 -14.46
C ILE A 563 -1.36 -28.25 -14.34
N LYS A 564 -0.37 -29.11 -14.60
CA LYS A 564 -0.47 -30.57 -14.46
C LYS A 564 -0.62 -31.00 -12.99
N GLU A 565 0.23 -30.50 -12.10
CA GLU A 565 0.20 -30.83 -10.66
C GLU A 565 -1.15 -30.52 -10.03
N PHE A 566 -1.76 -29.41 -10.41
CA PHE A 566 -3.05 -28.99 -9.87
C PHE A 566 -4.27 -29.45 -10.71
N ASN A 567 -4.07 -30.31 -11.71
CA ASN A 567 -5.14 -30.83 -12.59
C ASN A 567 -6.02 -29.71 -13.17
N TYR A 568 -5.41 -28.80 -13.92
CA TYR A 568 -6.07 -27.73 -14.68
C TYR A 568 -6.07 -27.99 -16.19
N GLU A 569 -5.79 -29.22 -16.62
CA GLU A 569 -5.83 -29.64 -18.02
C GLU A 569 -7.24 -29.85 -18.52
#